data_44f1a33ab27a6cc5b57a6c07273b462a
#
_entry.id   44f1a33ab27a6cc5b57a6c07273b462a
#
_cell.length_a   1.000
_cell.length_b   1.000
_cell.length_c   1.000
_cell.angle_alpha   90.00
_cell.angle_beta   90.00
_cell.angle_gamma   90.00
#
_symmetry.space_group_name_H-M   'P 1'
#
loop_
_entity.id
_entity.type
_entity.pdbx_description
1 polymer ?
#
loop_
_entity_poly.entity_id
_entity_poly.type
_entity_poly.pdbx_seq_one_letter_code
_entity_poly.pdbx_strand_id
1 'polypeptide(L)'
;GKISRVEMLPQPSADSLLCTLHACPKGKNATYARSFSLTLQRMGVEAHPYIGNTLASLLVGIQSMCDARRVFDKLSRPSESCWNCLIQGYIRGDEPQHAFILFRKMEEDSLCLSGSTYACLLKYCTELRDLETGCTISESVMRKGLLRTNLLLGNMLVDMYAKCGSIMKSQEVFDILPIRDVITWTILIRAYLQH
;
A
#
# COMPACT_ATOMS: atom_id res chain seq x y z
N GLY A 1 47.84 -16.98 -28.16
CA GLY A 1 46.94 -16.77 -27.07
C GLY A 1 45.55 -16.55 -27.61
N LYS A 2 44.69 -17.57 -27.54
CA LYS A 2 43.26 -17.45 -27.91
C LYS A 2 42.55 -16.83 -26.71
N ILE A 3 42.18 -15.57 -26.79
CA ILE A 3 41.23 -14.93 -25.89
C ILE A 3 39.84 -15.40 -26.33
N SER A 4 39.22 -16.22 -25.49
CA SER A 4 37.87 -16.72 -25.67
C SER A 4 36.92 -15.52 -25.72
N ARG A 5 36.30 -15.30 -26.85
CA ARG A 5 35.11 -14.44 -26.96
C ARG A 5 34.02 -15.07 -26.08
N VAL A 6 33.80 -14.53 -24.94
CA VAL A 6 32.56 -14.76 -24.21
C VAL A 6 31.48 -14.12 -25.08
N GLU A 7 30.72 -14.97 -25.77
CA GLU A 7 29.51 -14.54 -26.48
C GLU A 7 28.60 -13.90 -25.45
N MET A 8 28.51 -12.55 -25.50
CA MET A 8 27.47 -11.83 -24.77
C MET A 8 26.14 -12.26 -25.39
N LEU A 9 25.44 -13.16 -24.68
CA LEU A 9 24.04 -13.43 -24.98
C LEU A 9 23.29 -12.10 -25.07
N PRO A 10 22.44 -11.90 -26.08
CA PRO A 10 21.71 -10.67 -26.21
C PRO A 10 20.93 -10.43 -24.92
N GLN A 11 21.15 -9.26 -24.32
CA GLN A 11 20.43 -8.87 -23.12
C GLN A 11 18.93 -8.86 -23.45
N PRO A 12 18.06 -9.56 -22.69
CA PRO A 12 16.64 -9.55 -22.96
C PRO A 12 16.13 -8.12 -22.93
N SER A 13 15.30 -7.75 -23.89
CA SER A 13 14.69 -6.42 -23.93
C SER A 13 13.83 -6.20 -22.67
N ALA A 14 13.69 -4.95 -22.23
CA ALA A 14 12.83 -4.60 -21.09
C ALA A 14 11.41 -5.17 -21.25
N ASP A 15 10.88 -5.19 -22.47
CA ASP A 15 9.55 -5.74 -22.77
C ASP A 15 9.49 -7.26 -22.58
N SER A 16 10.55 -8.00 -22.96
CA SER A 16 10.64 -9.44 -22.73
C SER A 16 10.68 -9.78 -21.23
N LEU A 17 11.42 -8.98 -20.44
CA LEU A 17 11.49 -9.10 -19.01
C LEU A 17 10.13 -8.79 -18.33
N LEU A 18 9.43 -7.78 -18.83
CA LEU A 18 8.08 -7.42 -18.36
C LEU A 18 7.06 -8.52 -18.67
N CYS A 19 7.08 -9.09 -19.87
CA CYS A 19 6.21 -10.21 -20.21
C CYS A 19 6.41 -11.40 -19.27
N THR A 20 7.67 -11.72 -18.94
CA THR A 20 7.98 -12.80 -17.99
C THR A 20 7.56 -12.44 -16.55
N LEU A 21 7.69 -11.18 -16.14
CA LEU A 21 7.20 -10.68 -14.85
C LEU A 21 5.67 -10.78 -14.73
N HIS A 22 4.93 -10.37 -15.78
CA HIS A 22 3.47 -10.44 -15.78
C HIS A 22 2.93 -11.88 -15.90
N ALA A 23 3.67 -12.76 -16.57
CA ALA A 23 3.34 -14.18 -16.67
C ALA A 23 3.62 -14.96 -15.37
N CYS A 24 4.32 -14.35 -14.41
CA CYS A 24 4.60 -14.97 -13.12
C CYS A 24 3.29 -15.14 -12.33
N PRO A 25 2.86 -16.38 -12.03
CA PRO A 25 1.59 -16.60 -11.33
C PRO A 25 1.65 -15.99 -9.93
N LYS A 26 0.76 -15.03 -9.68
CA LYS A 26 0.62 -14.39 -8.37
C LYS A 26 0.42 -15.47 -7.29
N GLY A 27 1.44 -15.68 -6.46
CA GLY A 27 1.35 -16.47 -5.24
C GLY A 27 1.73 -17.96 -5.32
N LYS A 28 2.10 -18.54 -6.48
CA LYS A 28 2.36 -19.98 -6.57
C LYS A 28 3.82 -20.41 -6.72
N ASN A 29 4.78 -19.52 -6.94
CA ASN A 29 6.22 -19.86 -7.02
C ASN A 29 7.10 -18.77 -6.41
N ALA A 30 7.09 -18.68 -5.09
CA ALA A 30 7.96 -17.74 -4.36
C ALA A 30 9.46 -17.96 -4.69
N THR A 31 9.87 -19.21 -4.90
CA THR A 31 11.23 -19.55 -5.33
C THR A 31 11.58 -19.02 -6.70
N TYR A 32 10.67 -19.13 -7.66
CA TYR A 32 10.87 -18.59 -9.01
C TYR A 32 10.93 -17.07 -9.00
N ALA A 33 10.00 -16.41 -8.32
CA ALA A 33 9.99 -14.96 -8.20
C ALA A 33 11.26 -14.42 -7.51
N ARG A 34 11.77 -15.12 -6.49
CA ARG A 34 13.05 -14.77 -5.83
C ARG A 34 14.25 -14.98 -6.76
N SER A 35 14.35 -16.12 -7.45
CA SER A 35 15.46 -16.39 -8.37
C SER A 35 15.46 -15.40 -9.53
N PHE A 36 14.28 -15.05 -10.04
CA PHE A 36 14.12 -14.05 -11.09
C PHE A 36 14.50 -12.64 -10.60
N SER A 37 14.09 -12.27 -9.39
CA SER A 37 14.51 -11.03 -8.74
C SER A 37 16.03 -10.92 -8.64
N LEU A 38 16.71 -11.98 -8.19
CA LEU A 38 18.16 -12.03 -8.11
C LEU A 38 18.83 -11.89 -9.49
N THR A 39 18.22 -12.46 -10.53
CA THR A 39 18.71 -12.31 -11.90
C THR A 39 18.61 -10.86 -12.37
N LEU A 40 17.48 -10.20 -12.15
CA LEU A 40 17.29 -8.78 -12.50
C LEU A 40 18.24 -7.86 -11.72
N GLN A 41 18.49 -8.18 -10.45
CA GLN A 41 19.46 -7.47 -9.62
C GLN A 41 20.89 -7.60 -10.17
N ARG A 42 21.30 -8.79 -10.57
CA ARG A 42 22.61 -9.03 -11.21
C ARG A 42 22.75 -8.28 -12.53
N MET A 43 21.67 -8.11 -13.28
CA MET A 43 21.64 -7.36 -14.52
C MET A 43 21.58 -5.84 -14.33
N GLY A 44 21.39 -5.35 -13.09
CA GLY A 44 21.28 -3.92 -12.76
C GLY A 44 20.04 -3.23 -13.31
N VAL A 45 19.05 -3.98 -13.79
CA VAL A 45 17.82 -3.43 -14.39
C VAL A 45 16.71 -3.13 -13.37
N GLU A 46 16.92 -3.45 -12.11
CA GLU A 46 15.95 -3.21 -11.03
C GLU A 46 15.66 -1.71 -10.78
N ALA A 47 16.63 -0.85 -11.11
CA ALA A 47 16.47 0.61 -11.03
C ALA A 47 15.64 1.19 -12.18
N HIS A 48 15.34 0.40 -13.22
CA HIS A 48 14.49 0.85 -14.31
C HIS A 48 13.06 1.03 -13.80
N PRO A 49 12.46 2.23 -13.95
CA PRO A 49 11.19 2.57 -13.28
C PRO A 49 10.08 1.54 -13.48
N TYR A 50 9.93 1.04 -14.69
CA TYR A 50 8.87 0.11 -15.04
C TYR A 50 9.12 -1.29 -14.48
N ILE A 51 10.33 -1.82 -14.63
CA ILE A 51 10.72 -3.15 -14.15
C ILE A 51 10.72 -3.18 -12.63
N GLY A 52 11.34 -2.18 -12.00
CA GLY A 52 11.43 -2.11 -10.54
C GLY A 52 10.08 -1.96 -9.85
N ASN A 53 9.16 -1.13 -10.38
CA ASN A 53 7.81 -1.02 -9.84
C ASN A 53 7.05 -2.36 -9.90
N THR A 54 7.13 -3.06 -11.04
CA THR A 54 6.49 -4.37 -11.21
C THR A 54 7.12 -5.42 -10.30
N LEU A 55 8.45 -5.42 -10.21
CA LEU A 55 9.20 -6.33 -9.36
C LEU A 55 8.89 -6.12 -7.88
N ALA A 56 8.87 -4.88 -7.40
CA ALA A 56 8.49 -4.56 -6.02
C ALA A 56 7.09 -5.08 -5.69
N SER A 57 6.11 -4.85 -6.59
CA SER A 57 4.74 -5.33 -6.40
C SER A 57 4.64 -6.86 -6.36
N LEU A 58 5.43 -7.57 -7.18
CA LEU A 58 5.51 -9.03 -7.15
C LEU A 58 6.13 -9.55 -5.83
N LEU A 59 7.22 -8.91 -5.37
CA LEU A 59 7.88 -9.27 -4.12
C LEU A 59 6.96 -9.09 -2.91
N VAL A 60 6.15 -8.02 -2.90
CA VAL A 60 5.07 -7.84 -1.92
C VAL A 60 4.06 -8.99 -2.01
N GLY A 61 3.66 -9.37 -3.23
CA GLY A 61 2.69 -10.45 -3.45
C GLY A 61 3.14 -11.83 -2.91
N ILE A 62 4.45 -12.08 -2.87
CA ILE A 62 5.05 -13.30 -2.28
C ILE A 62 5.52 -13.10 -0.84
N GLN A 63 5.15 -12.00 -0.21
CA GLN A 63 5.50 -11.62 1.17
C GLN A 63 7.01 -11.48 1.44
N SER A 64 7.82 -11.18 0.41
CA SER A 64 9.24 -10.89 0.54
C SER A 64 9.46 -9.39 0.76
N MET A 65 9.02 -8.87 1.92
CA MET A 65 8.99 -7.43 2.19
C MET A 65 10.37 -6.79 2.20
N CYS A 66 11.40 -7.50 2.72
CA CYS A 66 12.79 -7.00 2.72
C CYS A 66 13.31 -6.77 1.30
N ASP A 67 13.06 -7.71 0.38
CA ASP A 67 13.48 -7.59 -1.01
C ASP A 67 12.66 -6.54 -1.74
N ALA A 68 11.34 -6.48 -1.50
CA ALA A 68 10.47 -5.46 -2.06
C ALA A 68 10.91 -4.04 -1.66
N ARG A 69 11.25 -3.86 -0.39
CA ARG A 69 11.76 -2.59 0.14
C ARG A 69 13.07 -2.19 -0.50
N ARG A 70 14.02 -3.14 -0.61
CA ARG A 70 15.32 -2.88 -1.25
C ARG A 70 15.19 -2.44 -2.71
N VAL A 71 14.30 -3.08 -3.48
CA VAL A 71 14.02 -2.68 -4.86
C VAL A 71 13.38 -1.29 -4.90
N PHE A 72 12.39 -1.06 -4.03
CA PHE A 72 11.72 0.23 -3.93
C PHE A 72 12.68 1.38 -3.63
N ASP A 73 13.61 1.20 -2.69
CA ASP A 73 14.58 2.24 -2.28
C ASP A 73 15.60 2.57 -3.40
N LYS A 74 15.76 1.70 -4.39
CA LYS A 74 16.60 1.95 -5.58
C LYS A 74 15.87 2.70 -6.70
N LEU A 75 14.54 2.79 -6.61
CA LEU A 75 13.75 3.52 -7.61
C LEU A 75 13.88 5.02 -7.39
N SER A 76 14.29 5.74 -8.44
CA SER A 76 14.33 7.21 -8.41
C SER A 76 12.96 7.85 -8.33
N ARG A 77 11.94 7.21 -8.92
CA ARG A 77 10.54 7.66 -8.92
C ARG A 77 9.61 6.44 -8.82
N PRO A 78 9.33 5.95 -7.62
CA PRO A 78 8.35 4.89 -7.43
C PRO A 78 6.96 5.35 -7.87
N SER A 79 6.21 4.48 -8.54
CA SER A 79 4.83 4.78 -8.92
C SER A 79 3.90 4.78 -7.69
N GLU A 80 2.80 5.53 -7.74
CA GLU A 80 1.77 5.52 -6.69
C GLU A 80 1.28 4.08 -6.40
N SER A 81 1.15 3.26 -7.44
CA SER A 81 0.78 1.85 -7.27
C SER A 81 1.81 1.06 -6.45
N CYS A 82 3.11 1.33 -6.64
CA CYS A 82 4.18 0.68 -5.89
C CYS A 82 4.15 1.08 -4.41
N TRP A 83 3.97 2.37 -4.12
CA TRP A 83 3.76 2.87 -2.76
C TRP A 83 2.57 2.18 -2.08
N ASN A 84 1.41 2.17 -2.75
CA ASN A 84 0.20 1.54 -2.24
C ASN A 84 0.41 0.03 -1.96
N CYS A 85 1.07 -0.68 -2.87
CA CYS A 85 1.39 -2.10 -2.68
C CYS A 85 2.27 -2.33 -1.45
N LEU A 86 3.33 -1.52 -1.26
CA LEU A 86 4.21 -1.67 -0.10
C LEU A 86 3.50 -1.40 1.22
N ILE A 87 2.74 -0.31 1.30
CA ILE A 87 1.95 0.03 2.51
C ILE A 87 1.02 -1.12 2.88
N GLN A 88 0.25 -1.62 1.90
CA GLN A 88 -0.65 -2.76 2.13
C GLN A 88 0.11 -4.05 2.49
N GLY A 89 1.29 -4.25 1.91
CA GLY A 89 2.16 -5.39 2.23
C GLY A 89 2.63 -5.37 3.68
N TYR A 90 3.11 -4.23 4.16
CA TYR A 90 3.54 -4.07 5.56
C TYR A 90 2.40 -4.25 6.56
N ILE A 91 1.20 -3.74 6.24
CA ILE A 91 0.01 -3.94 7.10
C ILE A 91 -0.36 -5.43 7.18
N ARG A 92 -0.32 -6.17 6.06
CA ARG A 92 -0.61 -7.61 6.04
C ARG A 92 0.48 -8.45 6.72
N GLY A 93 1.73 -7.97 6.70
CA GLY A 93 2.88 -8.61 7.33
C GLY A 93 3.01 -8.31 8.82
N ASP A 94 2.03 -7.60 9.42
CA ASP A 94 2.06 -7.17 10.82
C ASP A 94 3.25 -6.27 11.18
N GLU A 95 3.69 -5.45 10.21
CA GLU A 95 4.76 -4.46 10.35
C GLU A 95 4.24 -3.02 10.10
N PRO A 96 3.23 -2.55 10.86
CA PRO A 96 2.51 -1.30 10.56
C PRO A 96 3.37 -0.05 10.69
N GLN A 97 4.41 -0.07 11.54
CA GLN A 97 5.31 1.08 11.70
C GLN A 97 5.93 1.47 10.36
N HIS A 98 6.34 0.49 9.55
CA HIS A 98 6.88 0.73 8.22
C HIS A 98 5.82 1.27 7.26
N ALA A 99 4.57 0.78 7.36
CA ALA A 99 3.46 1.31 6.58
C ALA A 99 3.17 2.79 6.90
N PHE A 100 3.16 3.17 8.18
CA PHE A 100 2.92 4.56 8.57
C PHE A 100 4.06 5.50 8.19
N ILE A 101 5.32 5.05 8.25
CA ILE A 101 6.47 5.82 7.75
C ILE A 101 6.30 6.10 6.24
N LEU A 102 5.92 5.08 5.46
CA LEU A 102 5.66 5.24 4.03
C LEU A 102 4.46 6.15 3.76
N PHE A 103 3.39 6.02 4.55
CA PHE A 103 2.23 6.90 4.47
C PHE A 103 2.60 8.37 4.65
N ARG A 104 3.35 8.71 5.71
CA ARG A 104 3.83 10.08 5.95
C ARG A 104 4.67 10.60 4.79
N LYS A 105 5.59 9.80 4.29
CA LYS A 105 6.43 10.18 3.15
C LYS A 105 5.61 10.42 1.87
N MET A 106 4.60 9.60 1.59
CA MET A 106 3.69 9.86 0.48
C MET A 106 2.92 11.17 0.62
N GLU A 107 2.48 11.50 1.85
CA GLU A 107 1.81 12.78 2.13
C GLU A 107 2.75 13.98 1.91
N GLU A 108 4.01 13.88 2.35
CA GLU A 108 5.04 14.91 2.12
C GLU A 108 5.30 15.12 0.62
N ASP A 109 5.37 14.03 -0.15
CA ASP A 109 5.57 14.06 -1.59
C ASP A 109 4.28 14.41 -2.37
N SER A 110 3.16 14.71 -1.68
CA SER A 110 1.85 15.00 -2.27
C SER A 110 1.31 13.92 -3.21
N LEU A 111 1.72 12.68 -3.01
CA LEU A 111 1.25 11.54 -3.80
C LEU A 111 -0.14 11.09 -3.36
N CYS A 112 -0.89 10.49 -4.28
CA CYS A 112 -2.24 10.01 -3.98
C CYS A 112 -2.25 8.57 -3.50
N LEU A 113 -2.75 8.35 -2.27
CA LEU A 113 -3.09 7.02 -1.80
C LEU A 113 -4.41 6.55 -2.43
N SER A 114 -4.46 5.25 -2.73
CA SER A 114 -5.72 4.65 -3.15
C SER A 114 -6.71 4.53 -1.97
N GLY A 115 -8.01 4.56 -2.27
CA GLY A 115 -9.04 4.34 -1.25
C GLY A 115 -8.86 3.01 -0.51
N SER A 116 -8.38 1.96 -1.18
CA SER A 116 -8.09 0.67 -0.56
C SER A 116 -6.92 0.73 0.43
N THR A 117 -5.93 1.58 0.18
CA THR A 117 -4.80 1.77 1.10
C THR A 117 -5.24 2.52 2.35
N TYR A 118 -6.05 3.58 2.20
CA TYR A 118 -6.67 4.25 3.35
C TYR A 118 -7.53 3.30 4.18
N ALA A 119 -8.31 2.44 3.53
CA ALA A 119 -9.13 1.44 4.21
C ALA A 119 -8.27 0.46 5.03
N CYS A 120 -7.15 -0.02 4.48
CA CYS A 120 -6.22 -0.89 5.22
C CYS A 120 -5.61 -0.17 6.44
N LEU A 121 -5.17 1.08 6.28
CA LEU A 121 -4.61 1.89 7.36
C LEU A 121 -5.64 2.14 8.47
N LEU A 122 -6.86 2.55 8.12
CA LEU A 122 -7.95 2.80 9.06
C LEU A 122 -8.35 1.54 9.82
N LYS A 123 -8.47 0.40 9.12
CA LYS A 123 -8.76 -0.88 9.75
C LYS A 123 -7.73 -1.21 10.81
N TYR A 124 -6.45 -1.03 10.49
CA TYR A 124 -5.37 -1.31 11.42
C TYR A 124 -5.40 -0.37 12.64
N CYS A 125 -5.61 0.95 12.44
CA CYS A 125 -5.80 1.90 13.55
C CYS A 125 -6.99 1.52 14.43
N THR A 126 -8.06 1.02 13.83
CA THR A 126 -9.26 0.56 14.56
C THR A 126 -8.95 -0.66 15.45
N GLU A 127 -8.18 -1.62 14.94
CA GLU A 127 -7.78 -2.84 15.66
C GLU A 127 -6.86 -2.52 16.83
N LEU A 128 -5.91 -1.60 16.67
CA LEU A 128 -4.98 -1.15 17.71
C LEU A 128 -5.55 -0.07 18.63
N ARG A 129 -6.70 0.50 18.30
CA ARG A 129 -7.28 1.69 18.96
C ARG A 129 -6.33 2.89 18.96
N ASP A 130 -5.54 3.04 17.88
CA ASP A 130 -4.61 4.14 17.70
C ASP A 130 -5.35 5.38 17.16
N LEU A 131 -5.80 6.21 18.09
CA LEU A 131 -6.54 7.42 17.78
C LEU A 131 -5.64 8.48 17.11
N GLU A 132 -4.38 8.61 17.50
CA GLU A 132 -3.46 9.63 17.00
C GLU A 132 -3.20 9.44 15.50
N THR A 133 -2.79 8.23 15.13
CA THR A 133 -2.57 7.87 13.72
C THR A 133 -3.89 7.92 12.93
N GLY A 134 -4.99 7.47 13.54
CA GLY A 134 -6.33 7.56 12.94
C GLY A 134 -6.75 8.99 12.63
N CYS A 135 -6.46 9.95 13.50
CA CYS A 135 -6.71 11.38 13.25
C CYS A 135 -5.91 11.89 12.04
N THR A 136 -4.62 11.57 11.98
CA THR A 136 -3.76 11.98 10.84
C THR A 136 -4.29 11.45 9.51
N ILE A 137 -4.72 10.19 9.48
CA ILE A 137 -5.33 9.58 8.29
C ILE A 137 -6.65 10.26 7.94
N SER A 138 -7.51 10.52 8.94
CA SER A 138 -8.79 11.21 8.76
C SER A 138 -8.62 12.59 8.14
N GLU A 139 -7.68 13.39 8.64
CA GLU A 139 -7.35 14.71 8.08
C GLU A 139 -6.92 14.63 6.62
N SER A 140 -6.11 13.62 6.26
CA SER A 140 -5.70 13.40 4.88
C SER A 140 -6.88 13.04 3.99
N VAL A 141 -7.77 12.13 4.43
CA VAL A 141 -8.99 11.72 3.70
C VAL A 141 -9.91 12.92 3.48
N MET A 142 -10.10 13.75 4.51
CA MET A 142 -10.95 14.97 4.43
C MET A 142 -10.35 16.01 3.50
N ARG A 143 -9.06 16.33 3.66
CA ARG A 143 -8.35 17.31 2.82
C ARG A 143 -8.41 16.95 1.34
N LYS A 144 -8.33 15.66 1.01
CA LYS A 144 -8.42 15.14 -0.36
C LYS A 144 -9.87 14.99 -0.87
N GLY A 145 -10.87 15.28 -0.04
CA GLY A 145 -12.28 15.23 -0.41
C GLY A 145 -12.82 13.82 -0.69
N LEU A 146 -12.13 12.77 -0.23
CA LEU A 146 -12.47 11.37 -0.55
C LEU A 146 -13.80 10.91 0.05
N LEU A 147 -14.31 11.57 1.08
CA LEU A 147 -15.61 11.26 1.70
C LEU A 147 -16.80 11.49 0.77
N ARG A 148 -16.63 12.36 -0.26
CA ARG A 148 -17.68 12.62 -1.25
C ARG A 148 -17.89 11.48 -2.24
N THR A 149 -16.85 10.70 -2.49
CA THR A 149 -16.83 9.67 -3.53
C THR A 149 -16.73 8.26 -2.98
N ASN A 150 -16.40 8.10 -1.69
CA ASN A 150 -16.14 6.81 -1.10
C ASN A 150 -16.83 6.66 0.27
N LEU A 151 -18.08 6.18 0.24
CA LEU A 151 -18.89 5.95 1.43
C LEU A 151 -18.22 4.94 2.40
N LEU A 152 -17.49 3.94 1.85
CA LEU A 152 -16.80 2.97 2.68
C LEU A 152 -15.77 3.62 3.60
N LEU A 153 -14.99 4.58 3.10
CA LEU A 153 -14.03 5.33 3.93
C LEU A 153 -14.74 6.14 5.01
N GLY A 154 -15.90 6.73 4.70
CA GLY A 154 -16.73 7.43 5.67
C GLY A 154 -17.17 6.50 6.80
N ASN A 155 -17.73 5.35 6.47
CA ASN A 155 -18.14 4.33 7.44
C ASN A 155 -16.97 3.85 8.31
N MET A 156 -15.78 3.65 7.69
CA MET A 156 -14.58 3.22 8.42
C MET A 156 -14.05 4.30 9.37
N LEU A 157 -14.15 5.58 9.01
CA LEU A 157 -13.76 6.67 9.91
C LEU A 157 -14.70 6.78 11.10
N VAL A 158 -16.02 6.69 10.88
CA VAL A 158 -17.02 6.67 11.97
C VAL A 158 -16.74 5.51 12.92
N ASP A 159 -16.50 4.29 12.40
CA ASP A 159 -16.19 3.08 13.19
C ASP A 159 -14.86 3.21 13.95
N MET A 160 -13.83 3.73 13.30
CA MET A 160 -12.52 3.96 13.90
C MET A 160 -12.61 4.90 15.09
N TYR A 161 -13.25 6.06 14.94
CA TYR A 161 -13.41 7.01 16.03
C TYR A 161 -14.26 6.44 17.17
N ALA A 162 -15.35 5.74 16.84
CA ALA A 162 -16.20 5.08 17.83
C ALA A 162 -15.41 4.05 18.66
N LYS A 163 -14.66 3.16 18.01
CA LYS A 163 -13.87 2.13 18.69
C LYS A 163 -12.66 2.66 19.45
N CYS A 164 -12.11 3.79 19.01
CA CYS A 164 -11.07 4.51 19.75
C CYS A 164 -11.61 5.35 20.92
N GLY A 165 -12.93 5.30 21.19
CA GLY A 165 -13.56 6.01 22.30
C GLY A 165 -13.85 7.50 22.06
N SER A 166 -13.67 7.97 20.83
CA SER A 166 -13.91 9.38 20.46
C SER A 166 -15.26 9.56 19.76
N ILE A 167 -16.35 9.45 20.55
CA ILE A 167 -17.73 9.51 20.01
C ILE A 167 -18.01 10.86 19.38
N MET A 168 -17.52 11.95 19.96
CA MET A 168 -17.70 13.29 19.39
C MET A 168 -17.14 13.40 17.98
N LYS A 169 -15.89 12.91 17.74
CA LYS A 169 -15.31 12.87 16.41
C LYS A 169 -16.04 11.91 15.46
N SER A 170 -16.54 10.79 15.99
CA SER A 170 -17.38 9.87 15.21
C SER A 170 -18.65 10.56 14.72
N GLN A 171 -19.31 11.35 15.58
CA GLN A 171 -20.48 12.15 15.21
C GLN A 171 -20.11 13.25 14.21
N GLU A 172 -19.02 13.98 14.42
CA GLU A 172 -18.55 15.01 13.46
C GLU A 172 -18.35 14.46 12.06
N VAL A 173 -17.69 13.29 11.95
CA VAL A 173 -17.51 12.61 10.64
C VAL A 173 -18.86 12.21 10.07
N PHE A 174 -19.74 11.62 10.87
CA PHE A 174 -21.08 11.26 10.44
C PHE A 174 -21.86 12.44 9.88
N ASP A 175 -21.79 13.60 10.53
CA ASP A 175 -22.54 14.81 10.13
C ASP A 175 -22.07 15.40 8.80
N ILE A 176 -20.78 15.28 8.48
CA ILE A 176 -20.21 15.77 7.22
C ILE A 176 -20.37 14.78 6.05
N LEU A 177 -20.76 13.52 6.30
CA LEU A 177 -20.97 12.56 5.23
C LEU A 177 -22.15 12.97 4.34
N PRO A 178 -21.95 13.05 3.00
CA PRO A 178 -23.02 13.44 2.08
C PRO A 178 -24.13 12.39 1.96
N ILE A 179 -23.79 11.14 2.17
CA ILE A 179 -24.70 10.00 2.15
C ILE A 179 -24.45 9.16 3.41
N ARG A 180 -25.52 8.75 4.06
CA ARG A 180 -25.50 7.89 5.25
C ARG A 180 -26.36 6.66 4.95
N ASP A 181 -25.76 5.50 4.97
CA ASP A 181 -26.45 4.23 4.79
C ASP A 181 -26.80 3.57 6.13
N VAL A 182 -27.44 2.42 6.05
CA VAL A 182 -27.81 1.64 7.24
C VAL A 182 -26.57 1.27 8.07
N ILE A 183 -25.43 1.05 7.41
CA ILE A 183 -24.18 0.72 8.10
C ILE A 183 -23.68 1.92 8.90
N THR A 184 -23.66 3.12 8.31
CA THR A 184 -23.26 4.36 8.99
C THR A 184 -24.10 4.60 10.26
N TRP A 185 -25.42 4.50 10.14
CA TRP A 185 -26.33 4.64 11.27
C TRP A 185 -26.10 3.58 12.33
N THR A 186 -25.93 2.31 11.94
CA THR A 186 -25.72 1.20 12.86
C THR A 186 -24.43 1.38 13.66
N ILE A 187 -23.35 1.83 13.03
CA ILE A 187 -22.08 2.09 13.70
C ILE A 187 -22.25 3.17 14.75
N LEU A 188 -22.88 4.28 14.41
CA LEU A 188 -23.04 5.41 15.31
C LEU A 188 -23.97 5.07 16.49
N ILE A 189 -25.11 4.40 16.25
CA ILE A 189 -26.02 3.97 17.32
C ILE A 189 -25.28 3.02 18.28
N ARG A 190 -24.51 2.07 17.74
CA ARG A 190 -23.70 1.16 18.57
C ARG A 190 -22.68 1.92 19.42
N ALA A 191 -22.04 2.94 18.84
CA ALA A 191 -21.09 3.77 19.56
C ALA A 191 -21.73 4.44 20.77
N TYR A 192 -22.92 5.04 20.61
CA TYR A 192 -23.66 5.65 21.73
C TYR A 192 -24.19 4.67 22.76
N LEU A 193 -24.42 3.40 22.38
CA LEU A 193 -24.87 2.37 23.35
C LEU A 193 -23.73 1.78 24.18
N GLN A 194 -22.49 1.87 23.70
CA GLN A 194 -21.31 1.28 24.35
C GLN A 194 -20.57 2.27 25.25
N HIS A 195 -20.89 3.54 25.17
CA HIS A 195 -20.25 4.64 25.90
C HIS A 195 -21.29 5.50 26.63
#